data_494c5a1a5ade080b70da28c6e1e1db25
#
_entry.id   494c5a1a5ade080b70da28c6e1e1db25
#
_cell.length_a   1.000
_cell.length_b   1.000
_cell.length_c   1.000
_cell.angle_alpha   90.00
_cell.angle_beta   90.00
_cell.angle_gamma   90.00
#
_symmetry.space_group_name_H-M   'P 1'
#
loop_
_entity.id
_entity.type
_entity.pdbx_description
1 polymer ?
#
loop_
_entity_poly.entity_id
_entity_poly.type
_entity_poly.pdbx_seq_one_letter_code
_entity_poly.pdbx_strand_id
1 'polypeptide(L)'
;QEVSWTQDIPSISLEFIHQFKVPKEAKIIDIGGGDSKLVDCLLAEGYSNLTVLDISEAAINRAKQRLGNNADKVHWILSDILDFQPTLKYDLWHDRAAFHFQTDPEQINKYLDIVRHAVEGIAIVGTFSVDGPKKCSGLEIKQYDEYSMKAQFEKSNFQNIECKREDHITPAGAVQNFIFCSFVKVK
;
A
#
# COMPACT_ATOMS: atom_id res chain seq x y z
N GLN A 1 -0.19 -16.31 13.70
CA GLN A 1 -0.54 -15.16 14.54
C GLN A 1 -1.07 -14.10 13.59
N GLU A 2 -2.35 -13.76 13.71
CA GLU A 2 -2.93 -12.67 12.89
C GLU A 2 -2.26 -11.36 13.30
N VAL A 3 -1.78 -10.61 12.31
CA VAL A 3 -1.23 -9.28 12.56
C VAL A 3 -2.36 -8.27 12.75
N SER A 4 -2.17 -7.31 13.62
CA SER A 4 -3.24 -6.40 14.11
C SER A 4 -3.93 -5.57 13.01
N TRP A 5 -3.31 -5.42 11.86
CA TRP A 5 -3.81 -4.62 10.72
C TRP A 5 -4.46 -5.46 9.62
N THR A 6 -4.54 -6.80 9.76
CA THR A 6 -5.14 -7.67 8.74
C THR A 6 -6.64 -7.43 8.66
N GLN A 7 -7.14 -7.33 7.43
CA GLN A 7 -8.57 -7.26 7.10
C GLN A 7 -8.90 -8.37 6.11
N ASP A 8 -10.05 -9.02 6.30
CA ASP A 8 -10.54 -10.02 5.34
C ASP A 8 -10.86 -9.40 3.99
N ILE A 9 -11.41 -8.20 4.01
CA ILE A 9 -11.71 -7.40 2.82
C ILE A 9 -11.14 -6.00 3.07
N PRO A 10 -10.11 -5.57 2.35
CA PRO A 10 -9.55 -4.22 2.44
C PRO A 10 -10.45 -3.21 1.70
N SER A 11 -11.61 -2.92 2.31
CA SER A 11 -12.72 -2.22 1.66
C SER A 11 -12.34 -0.85 1.12
N ILE A 12 -11.62 -0.02 1.88
CA ILE A 12 -11.18 1.31 1.42
C ILE A 12 -10.20 1.22 0.25
N SER A 13 -9.27 0.26 0.28
CA SER A 13 -8.34 0.05 -0.83
C SER A 13 -9.08 -0.33 -2.11
N LEU A 14 -10.03 -1.25 -2.01
CA LEU A 14 -10.87 -1.67 -3.14
C LEU A 14 -11.78 -0.52 -3.62
N GLU A 15 -12.36 0.26 -2.70
CA GLU A 15 -13.19 1.42 -3.04
C GLU A 15 -12.42 2.42 -3.90
N PHE A 16 -11.19 2.80 -3.52
CA PHE A 16 -10.36 3.68 -4.34
C PHE A 16 -10.03 3.07 -5.70
N ILE A 17 -9.66 1.77 -5.76
CA ILE A 17 -9.34 1.09 -7.02
C ILE A 17 -10.57 1.11 -7.96
N HIS A 18 -11.77 0.84 -7.44
CA HIS A 18 -13.01 0.86 -8.21
C HIS A 18 -13.40 2.28 -8.63
N GLN A 19 -13.23 3.27 -7.77
CA GLN A 19 -13.51 4.68 -8.06
C GLN A 19 -12.71 5.19 -9.26
N PHE A 20 -11.44 4.80 -9.36
CA PHE A 20 -10.59 5.14 -10.50
C PHE A 20 -10.87 4.29 -11.74
N LYS A 21 -11.76 3.30 -11.68
CA LYS A 21 -12.09 2.39 -12.79
C LYS A 21 -10.84 1.78 -13.41
N VAL A 22 -9.92 1.33 -12.55
CA VAL A 22 -8.65 0.75 -12.98
C VAL A 22 -8.92 -0.45 -13.90
N PRO A 23 -8.33 -0.51 -15.11
CA PRO A 23 -8.52 -1.63 -16.03
C PRO A 23 -8.02 -2.95 -15.42
N LYS A 24 -8.63 -4.08 -15.79
CA LYS A 24 -8.25 -5.39 -15.25
C LYS A 24 -6.85 -5.83 -15.68
N GLU A 25 -6.34 -5.27 -16.75
CA GLU A 25 -5.00 -5.47 -17.31
C GLU A 25 -3.96 -4.49 -16.77
N ALA A 26 -4.37 -3.52 -15.93
CA ALA A 26 -3.47 -2.54 -15.35
C ALA A 26 -2.40 -3.22 -14.48
N LYS A 27 -1.19 -2.70 -14.55
CA LYS A 27 -0.08 -3.14 -13.73
C LYS A 27 -0.21 -2.54 -12.34
N ILE A 28 -0.54 -3.36 -11.37
CA ILE A 28 -0.74 -2.98 -9.98
C ILE A 28 0.40 -3.52 -9.12
N ILE A 29 0.97 -2.68 -8.26
CA ILE A 29 1.90 -3.10 -7.23
C ILE A 29 1.34 -2.81 -5.85
N ASP A 30 1.39 -3.81 -4.95
CA ASP A 30 1.00 -3.73 -3.54
C ASP A 30 2.25 -3.79 -2.66
N ILE A 31 2.54 -2.71 -1.96
CA ILE A 31 3.73 -2.54 -1.11
C ILE A 31 3.42 -2.98 0.31
N GLY A 32 4.26 -3.87 0.86
CA GLY A 32 4.01 -4.51 2.15
C GLY A 32 2.82 -5.47 2.11
N GLY A 33 2.50 -6.00 0.91
CA GLY A 33 1.28 -6.77 0.66
C GLY A 33 1.33 -8.24 1.09
N GLY A 34 2.41 -8.73 1.74
CA GLY A 34 2.59 -10.15 2.02
C GLY A 34 1.46 -10.79 2.81
N ASP A 35 1.06 -10.22 3.94
CA ASP A 35 -0.05 -10.73 4.75
C ASP A 35 -1.41 -10.08 4.37
N SER A 36 -1.42 -9.11 3.45
CA SER A 36 -2.63 -8.47 2.94
C SER A 36 -3.46 -9.44 2.11
N LYS A 37 -4.79 -9.30 2.17
CA LYS A 37 -5.73 -10.01 1.30
C LYS A 37 -6.15 -9.18 0.08
N LEU A 38 -5.50 -8.05 -0.19
CA LEU A 38 -5.80 -7.23 -1.35
C LEU A 38 -5.57 -8.00 -2.65
N VAL A 39 -4.44 -8.69 -2.76
CA VAL A 39 -4.10 -9.49 -3.93
C VAL A 39 -5.12 -10.61 -4.18
N ASP A 40 -5.66 -11.22 -3.12
CA ASP A 40 -6.71 -12.25 -3.22
C ASP A 40 -7.99 -11.66 -3.84
N CYS A 41 -8.41 -10.49 -3.34
CA CYS A 41 -9.60 -9.78 -3.85
C CYS A 41 -9.40 -9.35 -5.31
N LEU A 42 -8.25 -8.78 -5.65
CA LEU A 42 -7.96 -8.34 -7.01
C LEU A 42 -7.94 -9.50 -8.01
N LEU A 43 -7.35 -10.65 -7.64
CA LEU A 43 -7.39 -11.85 -8.48
C LEU A 43 -8.83 -12.36 -8.67
N ALA A 44 -9.64 -12.38 -7.60
CA ALA A 44 -11.03 -12.79 -7.68
C ALA A 44 -11.87 -11.86 -8.58
N GLU A 45 -11.52 -10.58 -8.63
CA GLU A 45 -12.14 -9.58 -9.51
C GLU A 45 -11.60 -9.60 -10.95
N GLY A 46 -10.61 -10.44 -11.26
CA GLY A 46 -10.07 -10.63 -12.60
C GLY A 46 -8.93 -9.70 -13.00
N TYR A 47 -8.27 -9.02 -12.04
CA TYR A 47 -7.02 -8.32 -12.32
C TYR A 47 -5.91 -9.32 -12.63
N SER A 48 -5.09 -9.05 -13.66
CA SER A 48 -4.15 -10.03 -14.22
C SER A 48 -2.67 -9.66 -14.09
N ASN A 49 -2.34 -8.40 -13.83
CA ASN A 49 -0.96 -7.93 -13.76
C ASN A 49 -0.64 -7.42 -12.35
N LEU A 50 -0.57 -8.35 -11.40
CA LEU A 50 -0.37 -8.03 -9.99
C LEU A 50 1.08 -8.29 -9.57
N THR A 51 1.65 -7.34 -8.85
CA THR A 51 2.94 -7.45 -8.17
C THR A 51 2.74 -7.21 -6.68
N VAL A 52 3.35 -8.04 -5.84
CA VAL A 52 3.42 -7.84 -4.39
C VAL A 52 4.89 -7.71 -4.00
N LEU A 53 5.21 -6.61 -3.32
CA LEU A 53 6.52 -6.39 -2.72
C LEU A 53 6.39 -6.44 -1.21
N ASP A 54 7.23 -7.23 -0.56
CA ASP A 54 7.31 -7.29 0.90
C ASP A 54 8.76 -7.56 1.34
N ILE A 55 9.13 -7.02 2.49
CA ILE A 55 10.43 -7.28 3.13
C ILE A 55 10.47 -8.64 3.83
N SER A 56 9.32 -9.23 4.13
CA SER A 56 9.17 -10.47 4.88
C SER A 56 8.95 -11.67 3.95
N GLU A 57 9.97 -12.49 3.79
CA GLU A 57 9.85 -13.77 3.07
C GLU A 57 8.75 -14.67 3.68
N ALA A 58 8.64 -14.67 5.02
CA ALA A 58 7.61 -15.44 5.70
C ALA A 58 6.19 -14.96 5.35
N ALA A 59 5.95 -13.65 5.22
CA ALA A 59 4.67 -13.09 4.81
C ALA A 59 4.34 -13.48 3.35
N ILE A 60 5.30 -13.34 2.45
CA ILE A 60 5.16 -13.78 1.04
C ILE A 60 4.82 -15.27 0.97
N ASN A 61 5.50 -16.11 1.73
CA ASN A 61 5.26 -17.56 1.73
C ASN A 61 3.86 -17.90 2.26
N ARG A 62 3.36 -17.21 3.29
CA ARG A 62 1.97 -17.37 3.77
C ARG A 62 0.96 -16.97 2.69
N ALA A 63 1.18 -15.85 2.00
CA ALA A 63 0.32 -15.42 0.90
C ALA A 63 0.29 -16.44 -0.24
N LYS A 64 1.45 -16.95 -0.66
CA LYS A 64 1.54 -18.00 -1.69
C LYS A 64 0.80 -19.27 -1.28
N GLN A 65 0.94 -19.71 -0.04
CA GLN A 65 0.22 -20.88 0.49
C GLN A 65 -1.30 -20.64 0.48
N ARG A 66 -1.75 -19.45 0.90
CA ARG A 66 -3.17 -19.07 0.91
C ARG A 66 -3.77 -19.04 -0.49
N LEU A 67 -3.05 -18.51 -1.47
CA LEU A 67 -3.49 -18.40 -2.87
C LEU A 67 -3.43 -19.73 -3.64
N GLY A 68 -2.61 -20.70 -3.19
CA GLY A 68 -2.42 -21.97 -3.88
C GLY A 68 -1.98 -21.75 -5.34
N ASN A 69 -2.65 -22.40 -6.28
CA ASN A 69 -2.30 -22.28 -7.72
C ASN A 69 -2.44 -20.85 -8.29
N ASN A 70 -3.17 -19.97 -7.60
CA ASN A 70 -3.28 -18.57 -8.04
C ASN A 70 -2.01 -17.76 -7.71
N ALA A 71 -1.12 -18.26 -6.85
CA ALA A 71 0.14 -17.59 -6.53
C ALA A 71 1.04 -17.39 -7.75
N ASP A 72 0.96 -18.29 -8.74
CA ASP A 72 1.74 -18.22 -9.99
C ASP A 72 1.28 -17.05 -10.91
N LYS A 73 0.11 -16.48 -10.65
CA LYS A 73 -0.42 -15.31 -11.38
C LYS A 73 0.09 -13.98 -10.83
N VAL A 74 0.84 -14.00 -9.72
CA VAL A 74 1.33 -12.81 -9.03
C VAL A 74 2.85 -12.76 -9.11
N HIS A 75 3.39 -11.59 -9.43
CA HIS A 75 4.81 -11.34 -9.37
C HIS A 75 5.21 -10.97 -7.93
N TRP A 76 6.07 -11.78 -7.33
CA TRP A 76 6.52 -11.60 -5.94
C TRP A 76 7.91 -11.01 -5.88
N ILE A 77 8.08 -9.93 -5.11
CA ILE A 77 9.36 -9.25 -4.90
C ILE A 77 9.67 -9.26 -3.40
N LEU A 78 10.77 -9.93 -3.03
CA LEU A 78 11.32 -9.87 -1.68
C LEU A 78 12.36 -8.75 -1.63
N SER A 79 11.98 -7.61 -1.06
CA SER A 79 12.86 -6.44 -0.97
C SER A 79 12.38 -5.48 0.11
N ASP A 80 13.32 -4.74 0.73
CA ASP A 80 12.98 -3.47 1.35
C ASP A 80 12.51 -2.49 0.25
N ILE A 81 11.47 -1.72 0.54
CA ILE A 81 10.97 -0.72 -0.41
C ILE A 81 12.01 0.33 -0.76
N LEU A 82 12.88 0.68 0.19
CA LEU A 82 13.95 1.65 -0.07
C LEU A 82 15.06 1.10 -0.97
N ASP A 83 15.18 -0.22 -1.11
CA ASP A 83 16.16 -0.85 -2.01
C ASP A 83 15.52 -1.29 -3.34
N PHE A 84 14.22 -1.09 -3.47
CA PHE A 84 13.50 -1.46 -4.69
C PHE A 84 13.90 -0.58 -5.88
N GLN A 85 14.33 -1.24 -6.94
CA GLN A 85 14.65 -0.61 -8.22
C GLN A 85 13.62 -1.05 -9.27
N PRO A 86 12.58 -0.25 -9.53
CA PRO A 86 11.51 -0.62 -10.45
C PRO A 86 12.05 -0.74 -11.88
N THR A 87 11.90 -1.93 -12.47
CA THR A 87 12.22 -2.19 -13.88
C THR A 87 11.01 -1.99 -14.79
N LEU A 88 9.83 -1.86 -14.19
CA LEU A 88 8.54 -1.63 -14.86
C LEU A 88 7.92 -0.33 -14.38
N LYS A 89 7.00 0.20 -15.19
CA LYS A 89 6.08 1.25 -14.78
C LYS A 89 4.75 0.61 -14.35
N TYR A 90 4.17 1.16 -13.29
CA TYR A 90 2.91 0.70 -12.73
C TYR A 90 1.81 1.73 -12.98
N ASP A 91 0.63 1.25 -13.34
CA ASP A 91 -0.56 2.07 -13.51
C ASP A 91 -1.16 2.44 -12.15
N LEU A 92 -1.01 1.53 -11.16
CA LEU A 92 -1.45 1.74 -9.79
C LEU A 92 -0.40 1.24 -8.79
N TRP A 93 -0.05 2.12 -7.86
CA TRP A 93 0.72 1.85 -6.66
C TRP A 93 -0.21 1.83 -5.47
N HIS A 94 -0.22 0.75 -4.73
CA HIS A 94 -0.93 0.64 -3.47
C HIS A 94 0.07 0.43 -2.34
N ASP A 95 -0.10 1.16 -1.25
CA ASP A 95 0.67 1.00 -0.02
C ASP A 95 -0.28 1.12 1.16
N ARG A 96 -0.36 0.08 1.96
CA ARG A 96 -1.09 0.12 3.22
C ARG A 96 -0.17 -0.25 4.36
N ALA A 97 0.19 0.78 5.15
CA ALA A 97 1.02 0.65 6.34
C ALA A 97 2.50 0.26 6.08
N ALA A 98 3.08 0.61 4.91
CA ALA A 98 4.51 0.52 4.66
C ALA A 98 5.18 1.91 4.65
N PHE A 99 4.56 2.91 4.05
CA PHE A 99 5.10 4.28 4.00
C PHE A 99 5.32 4.89 5.39
N HIS A 100 4.48 4.61 6.37
CA HIS A 100 4.59 5.21 7.71
C HIS A 100 5.82 4.74 8.50
N PHE A 101 6.50 3.65 8.08
CA PHE A 101 7.78 3.24 8.66
C PHE A 101 8.95 4.12 8.22
N GLN A 102 8.77 4.94 7.19
CA GLN A 102 9.75 5.94 6.77
C GLN A 102 9.65 7.14 7.72
N THR A 103 10.42 7.14 8.81
CA THR A 103 10.37 8.19 9.84
C THR A 103 11.39 9.29 9.62
N ASP A 104 12.45 9.00 8.91
CA ASP A 104 13.54 9.90 8.56
C ASP A 104 13.24 10.65 7.25
N PRO A 105 13.53 11.97 7.15
CA PRO A 105 13.31 12.73 5.93
C PRO A 105 14.03 12.18 4.68
N GLU A 106 15.22 11.60 4.83
CA GLU A 106 15.96 11.01 3.70
C GLU A 106 15.24 9.74 3.20
N GLN A 107 14.77 8.90 4.11
CA GLN A 107 13.97 7.70 3.77
C GLN A 107 12.67 8.08 3.08
N ILE A 108 11.96 9.10 3.58
CA ILE A 108 10.71 9.60 2.98
C ILE A 108 11.00 10.10 1.55
N ASN A 109 12.05 10.89 1.35
CA ASN A 109 12.39 11.39 0.02
C ASN A 109 12.79 10.25 -0.92
N LYS A 110 13.56 9.26 -0.45
CA LYS A 110 13.95 8.09 -1.24
C LYS A 110 12.71 7.27 -1.66
N TYR A 111 11.78 7.03 -0.73
CA TYR A 111 10.50 6.37 -1.04
C TYR A 111 9.71 7.14 -2.11
N LEU A 112 9.55 8.44 -1.94
CA LEU A 112 8.81 9.28 -2.88
C LEU A 112 9.48 9.34 -4.26
N ASP A 113 10.80 9.31 -4.31
CA ASP A 113 11.54 9.21 -5.58
C ASP A 113 11.30 7.87 -6.28
N ILE A 114 11.25 6.76 -5.54
CA ILE A 114 10.89 5.44 -6.08
C ILE A 114 9.49 5.49 -6.66
N VAL A 115 8.50 5.98 -5.90
CA VAL A 115 7.11 6.12 -6.36
C VAL A 115 7.05 6.99 -7.63
N ARG A 116 7.71 8.15 -7.62
CA ARG A 116 7.75 9.07 -8.77
C ARG A 116 8.29 8.40 -10.02
N HIS A 117 9.31 7.54 -9.89
CA HIS A 117 9.88 6.83 -11.02
C HIS A 117 9.06 5.59 -11.42
N ALA A 118 8.46 4.89 -10.47
CA ALA A 118 7.73 3.66 -10.72
C ALA A 118 6.31 3.85 -11.27
N VAL A 119 5.61 4.91 -10.86
CA VAL A 119 4.19 5.09 -11.12
C VAL A 119 3.96 6.01 -12.31
N GLU A 120 3.03 5.64 -13.20
CA GLU A 120 2.55 6.49 -14.31
C GLU A 120 1.11 6.97 -14.14
N GLY A 121 0.34 6.33 -13.26
CA GLY A 121 -1.08 6.60 -13.03
C GLY A 121 -1.38 7.05 -11.60
N ILE A 122 -1.79 6.13 -10.77
CA ILE A 122 -2.42 6.37 -9.48
C ILE A 122 -1.54 5.84 -8.35
N ALA A 123 -1.44 6.58 -7.24
CA ALA A 123 -0.94 6.08 -5.98
C ALA A 123 -2.04 6.15 -4.92
N ILE A 124 -2.26 5.04 -4.20
CA ILE A 124 -3.15 4.93 -3.03
C ILE A 124 -2.28 4.60 -1.84
N VAL A 125 -2.27 5.46 -0.84
CA VAL A 125 -1.39 5.30 0.33
C VAL A 125 -2.20 5.40 1.62
N GLY A 126 -2.14 4.35 2.43
CA GLY A 126 -2.76 4.24 3.74
C GLY A 126 -1.72 4.20 4.86
N THR A 127 -1.88 5.06 5.86
CA THR A 127 -1.00 5.13 7.04
C THR A 127 -1.82 5.26 8.31
N PHE A 128 -1.22 5.12 9.49
CA PHE A 128 -1.90 5.60 10.69
C PHE A 128 -2.06 7.11 10.62
N SER A 129 -3.27 7.58 10.97
CA SER A 129 -3.54 9.01 11.09
C SER A 129 -2.92 9.60 12.35
N VAL A 130 -2.96 10.91 12.49
CA VAL A 130 -2.53 11.62 13.71
C VAL A 130 -3.34 11.22 14.97
N ASP A 131 -4.53 10.65 14.77
CA ASP A 131 -5.39 10.11 15.82
C ASP A 131 -5.18 8.60 16.06
N GLY A 132 -4.33 7.97 15.26
CA GLY A 132 -3.99 6.55 15.32
C GLY A 132 -2.83 6.24 16.26
N PRO A 133 -2.38 4.97 16.29
CA PRO A 133 -1.22 4.55 17.06
C PRO A 133 0.08 5.24 16.63
N LYS A 134 1.01 5.40 17.59
CA LYS A 134 2.37 5.91 17.33
C LYS A 134 3.38 4.82 16.99
N LYS A 135 2.98 3.55 17.12
CA LYS A 135 3.80 2.38 16.81
C LYS A 135 3.02 1.37 15.99
N CYS A 136 3.70 0.70 15.09
CA CYS A 136 3.20 -0.44 14.34
C CYS A 136 4.16 -1.61 14.48
N SER A 137 3.66 -2.80 14.86
CA SER A 137 4.50 -3.99 15.09
C SER A 137 5.70 -3.76 16.03
N GLY A 138 5.52 -2.88 17.02
CA GLY A 138 6.57 -2.51 18.00
C GLY A 138 7.56 -1.44 17.53
N LEU A 139 7.51 -1.03 16.26
CA LEU A 139 8.38 -0.01 15.68
C LEU A 139 7.73 1.37 15.72
N GLU A 140 8.52 2.41 15.89
CA GLU A 140 8.09 3.80 15.74
C GLU A 140 7.66 4.04 14.28
N ILE A 141 6.60 4.83 14.12
CA ILE A 141 6.10 5.21 12.80
C ILE A 141 5.84 6.71 12.75
N LYS A 142 5.73 7.24 11.53
CA LYS A 142 5.28 8.60 11.29
C LYS A 142 3.80 8.61 10.99
N GLN A 143 3.04 9.37 11.80
CA GLN A 143 1.63 9.60 11.57
C GLN A 143 1.43 10.72 10.54
N TYR A 144 0.32 10.67 9.83
CA TYR A 144 -0.04 11.67 8.82
C TYR A 144 -1.49 12.14 9.01
N ASP A 145 -1.74 13.36 8.59
CA ASP A 145 -3.05 13.91 8.31
C ASP A 145 -3.18 14.22 6.80
N GLU A 146 -4.32 14.72 6.38
CA GLU A 146 -4.62 15.05 4.99
C GLU A 146 -3.61 16.06 4.42
N TYR A 147 -3.23 17.07 5.21
CA TYR A 147 -2.32 18.14 4.80
C TYR A 147 -0.87 17.64 4.64
N SER A 148 -0.39 16.92 5.65
CA SER A 148 0.98 16.41 5.67
C SER A 148 1.19 15.32 4.62
N MET A 149 0.20 14.43 4.39
CA MET A 149 0.25 13.42 3.34
C MET A 149 0.27 14.08 1.95
N LYS A 150 -0.65 15.00 1.70
CA LYS A 150 -0.72 15.79 0.47
C LYS A 150 0.61 16.51 0.20
N ALA A 151 1.15 17.23 1.20
CA ALA A 151 2.39 17.98 1.05
C ALA A 151 3.61 17.11 0.70
N GLN A 152 3.64 15.83 1.11
CA GLN A 152 4.71 14.91 0.72
C GLN A 152 4.59 14.52 -0.77
N PHE A 153 3.41 14.09 -1.20
CA PHE A 153 3.22 13.56 -2.55
C PHE A 153 3.23 14.66 -3.62
N GLU A 154 2.75 15.86 -3.33
CA GLU A 154 2.78 17.00 -4.28
C GLU A 154 4.21 17.41 -4.66
N LYS A 155 5.18 17.26 -3.75
CA LYS A 155 6.61 17.50 -4.06
C LYS A 155 7.16 16.51 -5.10
N SER A 156 6.49 15.38 -5.29
CA SER A 156 6.91 14.29 -6.18
C SER A 156 6.06 14.18 -7.45
N ASN A 157 5.44 15.29 -7.87
CA ASN A 157 4.58 15.40 -9.06
C ASN A 157 3.30 14.55 -8.98
N PHE A 158 2.70 14.47 -7.81
CA PHE A 158 1.39 13.86 -7.63
C PHE A 158 0.39 14.89 -7.14
N GLN A 159 -0.80 14.88 -7.72
CA GLN A 159 -1.94 15.68 -7.26
C GLN A 159 -2.82 14.82 -6.36
N ASN A 160 -3.12 15.31 -5.15
CA ASN A 160 -4.08 14.66 -4.28
C ASN A 160 -5.50 14.77 -4.85
N ILE A 161 -6.22 13.65 -4.87
CA ILE A 161 -7.62 13.59 -5.32
C ILE A 161 -8.57 13.53 -4.13
N GLU A 162 -8.34 12.59 -3.22
CA GLU A 162 -9.20 12.38 -2.06
C GLU A 162 -8.42 11.77 -0.90
N CYS A 163 -8.82 12.10 0.34
CA CYS A 163 -8.39 11.39 1.54
C CYS A 163 -9.62 10.91 2.32
N LYS A 164 -9.53 9.71 2.88
CA LYS A 164 -10.55 9.08 3.74
C LYS A 164 -9.92 8.58 5.02
N ARG A 165 -10.64 8.66 6.14
CA ARG A 165 -10.24 8.05 7.41
C ARG A 165 -11.05 6.80 7.68
N GLU A 166 -10.40 5.82 8.28
CA GLU A 166 -11.01 4.54 8.66
C GLU A 166 -10.59 4.16 10.08
N ASP A 167 -11.55 3.76 10.88
CA ASP A 167 -11.30 3.11 12.16
C ASP A 167 -11.23 1.59 11.94
N HIS A 168 -10.03 1.05 11.97
CA HIS A 168 -9.80 -0.39 11.95
C HIS A 168 -9.85 -0.94 13.37
N ILE A 169 -10.73 -1.92 13.59
CA ILE A 169 -10.81 -2.64 14.88
C ILE A 169 -9.91 -3.88 14.76
N THR A 170 -8.86 -3.91 15.57
CA THR A 170 -7.96 -5.07 15.62
C THR A 170 -8.67 -6.30 16.17
N PRO A 171 -8.17 -7.54 15.95
CA PRO A 171 -8.72 -8.74 16.57
C PRO A 171 -8.77 -8.69 18.09
N ALA A 172 -7.92 -7.86 18.74
CA ALA A 172 -7.90 -7.63 20.18
C ALA A 172 -8.86 -6.51 20.64
N GLY A 173 -9.67 -5.93 19.73
CA GLY A 173 -10.65 -4.88 20.03
C GLY A 173 -10.08 -3.45 20.14
N ALA A 174 -8.79 -3.24 19.85
CA ALA A 174 -8.22 -1.90 19.83
C ALA A 174 -8.59 -1.17 18.52
N VAL A 175 -8.88 0.12 18.62
CA VAL A 175 -9.14 0.97 17.45
C VAL A 175 -7.83 1.53 16.91
N GLN A 176 -7.61 1.39 15.62
CA GLN A 176 -6.50 1.97 14.89
C GLN A 176 -7.06 2.89 13.81
N ASN A 177 -6.91 4.21 13.98
CA ASN A 177 -7.37 5.17 12.99
C ASN A 177 -6.34 5.30 11.87
N PHE A 178 -6.78 4.99 10.64
CA PHE A 178 -6.01 5.13 9.41
C PHE A 178 -6.45 6.36 8.63
N ILE A 179 -5.52 6.89 7.84
CA ILE A 179 -5.81 7.80 6.74
C ILE A 179 -5.35 7.15 5.44
N PHE A 180 -6.22 7.14 4.45
CA PHE A 180 -5.94 6.72 3.08
C PHE A 180 -6.06 7.92 2.16
N CYS A 181 -5.05 8.18 1.35
CA CYS A 181 -5.11 9.23 0.35
C CYS A 181 -4.81 8.65 -1.04
N SER A 182 -5.55 9.13 -2.03
CA SER A 182 -5.33 8.83 -3.44
C SER A 182 -4.72 10.02 -4.16
N PHE A 183 -3.82 9.70 -5.08
CA PHE A 183 -3.06 10.67 -5.85
C PHE A 183 -3.02 10.25 -7.32
N VAL A 184 -3.00 11.23 -8.21
CA VAL A 184 -2.77 11.03 -9.64
C VAL A 184 -1.48 11.72 -10.03
N LYS A 185 -0.66 11.03 -10.83
CA LYS A 185 0.58 11.61 -11.35
C LYS A 185 0.29 12.75 -12.30
N VAL A 186 0.92 13.89 -12.04
CA VAL A 186 0.88 15.06 -12.93
C VAL A 186 1.96 14.88 -14.00
N LYS A 187 1.59 15.11 -15.26
CA LYS A 187 2.49 15.03 -16.41
C LYS A 187 3.41 16.25 -16.49
#